data_c6d85400ef6ab83ca8aed0c970607846
#
_entry.id   c6d85400ef6ab83ca8aed0c970607846
#
_cell.length_a   1.000
_cell.length_b   1.000
_cell.length_c   1.000
_cell.angle_alpha   90.00
_cell.angle_beta   90.00
_cell.angle_gamma   90.00
#
_symmetry.space_group_name_H-M   'P 1'
#
loop_
_entity.id
_entity.type
_entity.pdbx_description
1 polymer ?
#
loop_
_entity_poly.entity_id
_entity_poly.type
_entity_poly.pdbx_seq_one_letter_code
_entity_poly.pdbx_strand_id
1 'polypeptide(L)'
;MKKIVIFSSFFLIIFTSNSFSKIEIKKVKKHNIELIKFQSPDRRFPGKDDVIAQIHFPKNINGKLPVIIWQHGSSRDGLRFKKWGGKTDEMGKRIARKGVEQGYAVVLLDSFYKKGIQPSNKKKFPNAIKSAIVLKNILSKDLRFDNKRFFYAGFSFGGGQALKLYSPIFASRTKSPWKALVAAEPGCNTVQYPAKLTIKGLIIKGEKSHYYLPACIYYHKLLQKVGNDVELVTIPKVNHFFSLNGTIGTGAAVNGCTHNIALRYPDGSFKFADGTPTTRQEIIKKCITNESGVGKTREKLDEAVDLTINFFNKHNR
;
A
#
# COMPACT_ATOMS: atom_id res chain seq x y z
N MET A 1 -57.37 16.64 -50.03
CA MET A 1 -56.79 15.48 -49.25
C MET A 1 -55.40 15.88 -48.80
N LYS A 2 -55.25 16.25 -47.54
CA LYS A 2 -53.92 16.59 -46.90
C LYS A 2 -53.35 15.32 -46.25
N LYS A 3 -52.17 14.90 -46.74
CA LYS A 3 -51.42 13.78 -46.13
C LYS A 3 -50.66 14.28 -44.89
N ILE A 4 -50.99 13.72 -43.73
CA ILE A 4 -50.29 13.94 -42.50
C ILE A 4 -49.10 12.95 -42.49
N VAL A 5 -47.86 13.46 -42.40
CA VAL A 5 -46.66 12.67 -42.21
C VAL A 5 -46.36 12.67 -40.71
N ILE A 6 -46.48 11.51 -40.07
CA ILE A 6 -46.12 11.32 -38.68
C ILE A 6 -44.63 10.98 -38.61
N PHE A 7 -43.83 11.90 -38.06
CA PHE A 7 -42.43 11.63 -37.70
C PHE A 7 -42.43 10.87 -36.36
N SER A 8 -42.10 9.58 -36.40
CA SER A 8 -41.81 8.77 -35.23
C SER A 8 -40.38 9.04 -34.78
N SER A 9 -40.23 9.79 -33.67
CA SER A 9 -38.93 10.01 -33.03
C SER A 9 -38.57 8.77 -32.22
N PHE A 10 -37.66 7.95 -32.76
CA PHE A 10 -37.04 6.89 -32.01
C PHE A 10 -36.09 7.50 -30.95
N PHE A 11 -36.50 7.51 -29.67
CA PHE A 11 -35.64 7.79 -28.55
C PHE A 11 -34.71 6.59 -28.35
N LEU A 12 -33.47 6.71 -28.77
CA LEU A 12 -32.40 5.73 -28.47
C LEU A 12 -32.03 5.88 -27.01
N ILE A 13 -32.62 5.05 -26.15
CA ILE A 13 -32.18 4.94 -24.72
C ILE A 13 -30.87 4.22 -24.72
N ILE A 14 -29.77 4.98 -24.63
CA ILE A 14 -28.44 4.45 -24.39
C ILE A 14 -28.41 4.01 -22.92
N PHE A 15 -28.64 2.73 -22.66
CA PHE A 15 -28.32 2.12 -21.39
C PHE A 15 -26.79 2.13 -21.22
N THR A 16 -26.24 3.13 -20.56
CA THR A 16 -24.89 3.04 -20.02
C THR A 16 -24.91 1.96 -18.94
N SER A 17 -24.46 0.77 -19.27
CA SER A 17 -24.19 -0.29 -18.32
C SER A 17 -23.08 0.19 -17.38
N ASN A 18 -23.45 0.74 -16.24
CA ASN A 18 -22.54 0.88 -15.11
C ASN A 18 -22.08 -0.55 -14.76
N SER A 19 -20.93 -0.96 -15.24
CA SER A 19 -20.30 -2.20 -14.85
C SER A 19 -19.94 -2.08 -13.37
N PHE A 20 -20.88 -2.44 -12.50
CA PHE A 20 -20.59 -2.65 -11.08
C PHE A 20 -19.46 -3.67 -10.98
N SER A 21 -18.32 -3.26 -10.46
CA SER A 21 -17.21 -4.15 -10.22
C SER A 21 -17.70 -5.33 -9.37
N LYS A 22 -17.57 -6.54 -9.91
CA LYS A 22 -18.04 -7.77 -9.23
C LYS A 22 -17.30 -7.93 -7.92
N ILE A 23 -18.02 -7.82 -6.80
CA ILE A 23 -17.50 -8.04 -5.46
C ILE A 23 -17.99 -9.42 -5.01
N GLU A 24 -17.08 -10.27 -4.59
CA GLU A 24 -17.38 -11.59 -4.07
C GLU A 24 -16.82 -11.71 -2.65
N ILE A 25 -17.70 -12.02 -1.68
CA ILE A 25 -17.34 -12.20 -0.26
C ILE A 25 -17.58 -13.64 0.13
N LYS A 26 -16.58 -14.28 0.74
CA LYS A 26 -16.67 -15.63 1.32
C LYS A 26 -16.27 -15.61 2.78
N LYS A 27 -17.14 -16.14 3.65
CA LYS A 27 -16.85 -16.34 5.07
C LYS A 27 -16.13 -17.66 5.31
N VAL A 28 -15.17 -17.67 6.20
CA VAL A 28 -14.46 -18.87 6.65
C VAL A 28 -15.00 -19.22 8.04
N LYS A 29 -15.87 -20.22 8.14
CA LYS A 29 -16.67 -20.54 9.35
C LYS A 29 -15.88 -20.85 10.64
N LYS A 30 -14.61 -21.18 10.61
CA LYS A 30 -13.81 -21.60 11.79
C LYS A 30 -12.99 -20.50 12.45
N HIS A 31 -12.88 -19.33 11.83
CA HIS A 31 -11.99 -18.27 12.32
C HIS A 31 -12.69 -16.96 11.99
N ASN A 32 -12.79 -16.01 12.79
CA ASN A 32 -13.34 -14.67 12.50
C ASN A 32 -12.65 -14.02 11.28
N ILE A 33 -12.72 -14.69 10.11
CA ILE A 33 -12.03 -14.37 8.88
C ILE A 33 -13.02 -14.34 7.72
N GLU A 34 -12.97 -13.28 6.95
CA GLU A 34 -13.66 -13.17 5.66
C GLU A 34 -12.65 -12.98 4.53
N LEU A 35 -12.98 -13.52 3.36
CA LEU A 35 -12.23 -13.30 2.13
C LEU A 35 -13.08 -12.45 1.19
N ILE A 36 -12.48 -11.41 0.65
CA ILE A 36 -13.10 -10.54 -0.35
C ILE A 36 -12.28 -10.58 -1.64
N LYS A 37 -12.98 -10.76 -2.76
CA LYS A 37 -12.42 -10.63 -4.11
C LYS A 37 -13.12 -9.48 -4.81
N PHE A 38 -12.36 -8.62 -5.46
CA PHE A 38 -12.86 -7.44 -6.15
C PHE A 38 -12.00 -7.09 -7.37
N GLN A 39 -12.54 -6.26 -8.24
CA GLN A 39 -11.85 -5.81 -9.45
C GLN A 39 -11.07 -4.52 -9.18
N SER A 40 -9.81 -4.49 -9.61
CA SER A 40 -8.96 -3.29 -9.59
C SER A 40 -8.10 -3.24 -10.86
N PRO A 41 -8.64 -2.73 -11.97
CA PRO A 41 -7.96 -2.70 -13.26
C PRO A 41 -6.59 -2.02 -13.19
N ASP A 42 -5.57 -2.67 -13.74
CA ASP A 42 -4.21 -2.14 -13.87
C ASP A 42 -3.71 -2.37 -15.30
N ARG A 43 -3.47 -1.29 -16.05
CA ARG A 43 -3.00 -1.33 -17.44
C ARG A 43 -1.74 -2.16 -17.64
N ARG A 44 -0.95 -2.39 -16.59
CA ARG A 44 0.26 -3.26 -16.63
C ARG A 44 -0.06 -4.75 -16.62
N PHE A 45 -1.29 -5.11 -16.30
CA PHE A 45 -1.77 -6.48 -16.18
C PHE A 45 -3.15 -6.62 -16.81
N PRO A 46 -3.28 -6.40 -18.13
CA PRO A 46 -4.57 -6.47 -18.81
C PRO A 46 -5.21 -7.84 -18.59
N GLY A 47 -6.52 -7.86 -18.31
CA GLY A 47 -7.29 -9.09 -18.05
C GLY A 47 -7.00 -9.77 -16.70
N LYS A 48 -6.11 -9.19 -15.84
CA LYS A 48 -5.79 -9.71 -14.50
C LYS A 48 -6.22 -8.73 -13.41
N ASP A 49 -7.48 -8.31 -13.48
CA ASP A 49 -8.01 -7.26 -12.61
C ASP A 49 -8.41 -7.75 -11.22
N ASP A 50 -8.52 -9.07 -11.04
CA ASP A 50 -8.83 -9.67 -9.75
C ASP A 50 -7.78 -9.34 -8.70
N VAL A 51 -8.25 -8.88 -7.55
CA VAL A 51 -7.49 -8.65 -6.33
C VAL A 51 -8.25 -9.29 -5.18
N ILE A 52 -7.53 -9.84 -4.22
CA ILE A 52 -8.14 -10.44 -3.04
C ILE A 52 -7.58 -9.85 -1.76
N ALA A 53 -8.40 -9.89 -0.72
CA ALA A 53 -8.00 -9.56 0.63
C ALA A 53 -8.58 -10.54 1.63
N GLN A 54 -7.88 -10.73 2.75
CA GLN A 54 -8.34 -11.49 3.89
C GLN A 54 -8.58 -10.56 5.06
N ILE A 55 -9.81 -10.51 5.56
CA ILE A 55 -10.22 -9.67 6.69
C ILE A 55 -10.20 -10.54 7.94
N HIS A 56 -9.46 -10.10 8.94
CA HIS A 56 -9.43 -10.68 10.28
C HIS A 56 -10.23 -9.79 11.22
N PHE A 57 -11.16 -10.37 11.95
CA PHE A 57 -12.00 -9.66 12.92
C PHE A 57 -11.56 -9.96 14.36
N PRO A 58 -11.67 -8.99 15.28
CA PRO A 58 -11.51 -9.25 16.70
C PRO A 58 -12.58 -10.24 17.19
N LYS A 59 -12.31 -10.95 18.29
CA LYS A 59 -13.27 -11.90 18.89
C LYS A 59 -14.51 -11.18 19.40
N ASN A 60 -14.32 -10.05 20.06
CA ASN A 60 -15.39 -9.23 20.61
C ASN A 60 -15.52 -7.95 19.77
N ILE A 61 -16.72 -7.69 19.28
CA ILE A 61 -17.01 -6.52 18.45
C ILE A 61 -17.97 -5.62 19.22
N ASN A 62 -17.45 -4.49 19.66
CA ASN A 62 -18.24 -3.46 20.33
C ASN A 62 -18.29 -2.22 19.43
N GLY A 63 -19.39 -2.01 18.75
CA GLY A 63 -19.59 -0.89 17.82
C GLY A 63 -18.86 -1.07 16.49
N LYS A 64 -18.62 0.06 15.80
CA LYS A 64 -17.94 0.07 14.50
C LYS A 64 -16.42 -0.07 14.66
N LEU A 65 -15.83 -0.98 13.89
CA LEU A 65 -14.43 -1.32 13.98
C LEU A 65 -13.53 -0.31 13.23
N PRO A 66 -12.40 0.11 13.81
CA PRO A 66 -11.31 0.70 13.06
C PRO A 66 -10.68 -0.35 12.14
N VAL A 67 -10.16 0.06 10.99
CA VAL A 67 -9.66 -0.86 9.96
C VAL A 67 -8.20 -0.57 9.63
N ILE A 68 -7.35 -1.58 9.72
CA ILE A 68 -5.98 -1.54 9.19
C ILE A 68 -5.96 -2.28 7.85
N ILE A 69 -5.60 -1.60 6.75
CA ILE A 69 -5.30 -2.26 5.48
C ILE A 69 -3.80 -2.43 5.37
N TRP A 70 -3.34 -3.68 5.34
CA TRP A 70 -1.94 -4.05 5.20
C TRP A 70 -1.62 -4.45 3.77
N GLN A 71 -0.59 -3.83 3.19
CA GLN A 71 -0.02 -4.20 1.91
C GLN A 71 1.30 -4.93 2.10
N HIS A 72 1.38 -6.14 1.60
CA HIS A 72 2.56 -7.01 1.69
C HIS A 72 3.79 -6.45 0.98
N GLY A 73 4.97 -6.92 1.39
CA GLY A 73 6.22 -6.82 0.63
C GLY A 73 6.22 -7.75 -0.60
N SER A 74 7.24 -7.66 -1.43
CA SER A 74 7.28 -8.42 -2.69
C SER A 74 7.38 -9.95 -2.51
N SER A 75 7.94 -10.45 -1.41
CA SER A 75 8.13 -11.87 -1.12
C SER A 75 6.84 -12.61 -0.77
N ARG A 76 5.96 -11.99 0.01
CA ARG A 76 4.69 -12.58 0.47
C ARG A 76 4.88 -13.95 1.13
N ASP A 77 5.86 -14.08 2.00
CA ASP A 77 6.36 -15.34 2.58
C ASP A 77 5.75 -15.72 3.94
N GLY A 78 4.79 -14.91 4.45
CA GLY A 78 4.24 -15.06 5.80
C GLY A 78 3.02 -15.98 5.90
N LEU A 79 1.95 -15.65 5.21
CA LEU A 79 0.68 -16.37 5.32
C LEU A 79 0.05 -16.59 3.94
N ARG A 80 -0.39 -17.84 3.68
CA ARG A 80 -1.23 -18.16 2.53
C ARG A 80 -2.71 -18.14 2.96
N PHE A 81 -3.56 -17.47 2.19
CA PHE A 81 -4.99 -17.46 2.42
C PHE A 81 -5.60 -18.83 2.08
N LYS A 82 -6.42 -19.37 2.97
CA LYS A 82 -6.93 -20.75 2.86
C LYS A 82 -7.74 -21.01 1.59
N LYS A 83 -8.49 -20.02 1.11
CA LYS A 83 -9.23 -20.08 -0.15
C LYS A 83 -8.60 -19.10 -1.14
N TRP A 84 -8.76 -19.33 -2.42
CA TRP A 84 -8.24 -18.53 -3.53
C TRP A 84 -6.72 -18.42 -3.64
N GLY A 85 -5.93 -18.83 -2.63
CA GLY A 85 -4.47 -18.90 -2.71
C GLY A 85 -3.73 -17.56 -2.65
N GLY A 86 -4.34 -16.51 -2.08
CA GLY A 86 -3.66 -15.25 -1.81
C GLY A 86 -2.59 -15.38 -0.73
N LYS A 87 -1.72 -14.36 -0.62
CA LYS A 87 -0.58 -14.37 0.30
C LYS A 87 -0.33 -12.99 0.88
N THR A 88 0.25 -12.97 2.09
CA THR A 88 0.87 -11.79 2.69
C THR A 88 2.28 -12.13 3.20
N ASP A 89 3.03 -11.13 3.65
CA ASP A 89 4.34 -11.31 4.27
C ASP A 89 4.23 -11.65 5.77
N GLU A 90 5.36 -11.98 6.41
CA GLU A 90 5.39 -12.35 7.82
C GLU A 90 5.02 -11.17 8.74
N MET A 91 5.41 -9.94 8.38
CA MET A 91 5.00 -8.76 9.14
C MET A 91 3.48 -8.58 9.10
N GLY A 92 2.85 -8.72 7.91
CA GLY A 92 1.39 -8.65 7.76
C GLY A 92 0.65 -9.71 8.57
N LYS A 93 1.19 -10.93 8.63
CA LYS A 93 0.64 -12.00 9.48
C LYS A 93 0.66 -11.60 10.97
N ARG A 94 1.74 -10.98 11.46
CA ARG A 94 1.86 -10.53 12.85
C ARG A 94 0.99 -9.30 13.14
N ILE A 95 0.93 -8.35 12.20
CA ILE A 95 0.00 -7.21 12.26
C ILE A 95 -1.45 -7.69 12.37
N ALA A 96 -1.83 -8.74 11.60
CA ALA A 96 -3.18 -9.29 11.70
C ALA A 96 -3.48 -9.83 13.10
N ARG A 97 -2.54 -10.61 13.67
CA ARG A 97 -2.70 -11.15 15.04
C ARG A 97 -2.80 -10.03 16.07
N LYS A 98 -1.81 -9.13 16.11
CA LYS A 98 -1.75 -8.08 17.12
C LYS A 98 -2.84 -7.02 16.95
N GLY A 99 -3.19 -6.67 15.71
CA GLY A 99 -4.23 -5.70 15.43
C GLY A 99 -5.62 -6.16 15.88
N VAL A 100 -5.97 -7.44 15.67
CA VAL A 100 -7.27 -7.96 16.16
C VAL A 100 -7.32 -8.04 17.68
N GLU A 101 -6.20 -8.31 18.36
CA GLU A 101 -6.08 -8.26 19.82
C GLU A 101 -6.31 -6.84 20.36
N GLN A 102 -6.00 -5.82 19.56
CA GLN A 102 -6.21 -4.40 19.87
C GLN A 102 -7.55 -3.84 19.33
N GLY A 103 -8.45 -4.70 18.87
CA GLY A 103 -9.81 -4.32 18.44
C GLY A 103 -9.93 -3.80 17.02
N TYR A 104 -8.90 -3.93 16.18
CA TYR A 104 -8.97 -3.58 14.75
C TYR A 104 -9.54 -4.73 13.92
N ALA A 105 -10.29 -4.40 12.88
CA ALA A 105 -10.41 -5.27 11.73
C ALA A 105 -9.11 -5.12 10.90
N VAL A 106 -8.39 -6.21 10.64
CA VAL A 106 -7.15 -6.18 9.87
C VAL A 106 -7.35 -6.84 8.52
N VAL A 107 -7.07 -6.10 7.46
CA VAL A 107 -7.30 -6.50 6.08
C VAL A 107 -5.97 -6.70 5.38
N LEU A 108 -5.62 -7.95 5.11
CA LEU A 108 -4.41 -8.34 4.39
C LEU A 108 -4.69 -8.32 2.89
N LEU A 109 -4.16 -7.33 2.18
CA LEU A 109 -4.40 -7.12 0.75
C LEU A 109 -3.33 -7.82 -0.09
N ASP A 110 -3.74 -8.77 -0.97
CA ASP A 110 -2.86 -9.35 -1.98
C ASP A 110 -3.09 -8.72 -3.37
N SER A 111 -2.35 -7.68 -3.65
CA SER A 111 -2.39 -6.99 -4.94
C SER A 111 -1.68 -7.75 -6.07
N PHE A 112 -0.92 -8.82 -5.76
CA PHE A 112 -0.21 -9.67 -6.72
C PHE A 112 -1.01 -10.91 -7.15
N TYR A 113 -2.21 -11.08 -6.61
CA TYR A 113 -3.05 -12.24 -6.87
C TYR A 113 -3.16 -12.55 -8.37
N LYS A 114 -2.85 -13.81 -8.77
CA LYS A 114 -2.88 -14.32 -10.14
C LYS A 114 -2.09 -13.51 -11.20
N LYS A 115 -1.21 -12.58 -10.79
CA LYS A 115 -0.44 -11.74 -11.73
C LYS A 115 0.93 -12.32 -12.12
N GLY A 116 1.31 -13.50 -11.58
CA GLY A 116 2.61 -14.13 -11.90
C GLY A 116 3.82 -13.31 -11.42
N ILE A 117 3.66 -12.53 -10.35
CA ILE A 117 4.71 -11.65 -9.85
C ILE A 117 5.72 -12.43 -9.01
N GLN A 118 7.00 -12.26 -9.35
CA GLN A 118 8.14 -12.72 -8.55
C GLN A 118 8.82 -11.54 -7.87
N PRO A 119 9.46 -11.71 -6.70
CA PRO A 119 10.15 -10.63 -5.98
C PRO A 119 11.21 -9.90 -6.82
N SER A 120 11.91 -10.62 -7.69
CA SER A 120 12.91 -10.07 -8.62
C SER A 120 12.33 -9.22 -9.75
N ASN A 121 11.03 -9.32 -10.03
CA ASN A 121 10.41 -8.69 -11.19
C ASN A 121 9.90 -7.27 -10.89
N LYS A 122 10.73 -6.42 -10.30
CA LYS A 122 10.37 -5.07 -9.82
C LYS A 122 9.80 -4.15 -10.90
N LYS A 123 10.17 -4.32 -12.17
CA LYS A 123 9.67 -3.49 -13.30
C LYS A 123 8.18 -3.70 -13.58
N LYS A 124 7.60 -4.81 -13.12
CA LYS A 124 6.21 -5.21 -13.42
C LYS A 124 5.29 -5.25 -12.19
N PHE A 125 5.62 -4.57 -11.11
CA PHE A 125 4.75 -4.58 -9.94
C PHE A 125 3.45 -3.81 -10.20
N PRO A 126 2.30 -4.28 -9.68
CA PRO A 126 1.01 -3.62 -9.87
C PRO A 126 0.91 -2.31 -9.07
N ASN A 127 -0.07 -1.48 -9.43
CA ASN A 127 -0.39 -0.27 -8.68
C ASN A 127 -1.22 -0.63 -7.44
N ALA A 128 -0.56 -1.19 -6.41
CA ALA A 128 -1.24 -1.70 -5.23
C ALA A 128 -1.98 -0.61 -4.44
N ILE A 129 -1.49 0.64 -4.45
CA ILE A 129 -2.20 1.73 -3.79
C ILE A 129 -3.57 1.99 -4.43
N LYS A 130 -3.71 1.82 -5.75
CA LYS A 130 -5.01 1.90 -6.41
C LYS A 130 -5.96 0.81 -5.88
N SER A 131 -5.46 -0.42 -5.74
CA SER A 131 -6.25 -1.53 -5.18
C SER A 131 -6.65 -1.28 -3.73
N ALA A 132 -5.76 -0.70 -2.92
CA ALA A 132 -6.06 -0.33 -1.54
C ALA A 132 -7.14 0.76 -1.45
N ILE A 133 -7.11 1.76 -2.33
CA ILE A 133 -8.14 2.80 -2.41
C ILE A 133 -9.50 2.22 -2.80
N VAL A 134 -9.52 1.33 -3.82
CA VAL A 134 -10.75 0.63 -4.23
C VAL A 134 -11.31 -0.19 -3.06
N LEU A 135 -10.44 -0.96 -2.39
CA LEU A 135 -10.85 -1.77 -1.23
C LEU A 135 -11.39 -0.91 -0.10
N LYS A 136 -10.70 0.19 0.27
CA LYS A 136 -11.19 1.13 1.28
C LYS A 136 -12.58 1.66 0.92
N ASN A 137 -12.80 2.06 -0.33
CA ASN A 137 -14.10 2.57 -0.78
C ASN A 137 -15.20 1.49 -0.74
N ILE A 138 -14.87 0.21 -0.92
CA ILE A 138 -15.79 -0.92 -0.75
C ILE A 138 -16.12 -1.09 0.75
N LEU A 139 -15.09 -1.18 1.60
CA LEU A 139 -15.26 -1.40 3.03
C LEU A 139 -15.94 -0.23 3.75
N SER A 140 -15.77 1.00 3.26
CA SER A 140 -16.44 2.19 3.83
C SER A 140 -17.97 2.17 3.70
N LYS A 141 -18.52 1.26 2.88
CA LYS A 141 -19.97 1.03 2.76
C LYS A 141 -20.51 -0.04 3.71
N ASP A 142 -19.62 -0.81 4.32
CA ASP A 142 -19.99 -1.85 5.29
C ASP A 142 -20.17 -1.22 6.68
N LEU A 143 -21.37 -1.34 7.24
CA LEU A 143 -21.76 -0.72 8.51
C LEU A 143 -20.97 -1.24 9.72
N ARG A 144 -20.25 -2.35 9.57
CA ARG A 144 -19.37 -2.89 10.61
C ARG A 144 -18.11 -2.05 10.83
N PHE A 145 -17.70 -1.22 9.85
CA PHE A 145 -16.48 -0.44 9.89
C PHE A 145 -16.73 1.04 10.14
N ASP A 146 -15.84 1.67 10.87
CA ASP A 146 -15.83 3.12 11.04
C ASP A 146 -15.10 3.77 9.87
N ASN A 147 -15.82 4.45 9.00
CA ASN A 147 -15.26 5.07 7.80
C ASN A 147 -14.32 6.26 8.08
N LYS A 148 -14.25 6.75 9.33
CA LYS A 148 -13.32 7.79 9.79
C LYS A 148 -12.02 7.19 10.35
N ARG A 149 -11.96 5.88 10.63
CA ARG A 149 -10.83 5.20 11.27
C ARG A 149 -10.23 4.10 10.37
N PHE A 150 -9.87 4.50 9.15
CA PHE A 150 -9.09 3.67 8.23
C PHE A 150 -7.62 4.02 8.28
N PHE A 151 -6.80 2.99 8.51
CA PHE A 151 -5.35 3.04 8.58
C PHE A 151 -4.76 2.25 7.43
N TYR A 152 -3.61 2.70 6.90
CA TYR A 152 -2.89 1.97 5.88
C TYR A 152 -1.47 1.68 6.32
N ALA A 153 -1.00 0.47 6.10
CA ALA A 153 0.39 0.11 6.36
C ALA A 153 0.91 -0.89 5.35
N GLY A 154 2.22 -0.95 5.23
CA GLY A 154 2.85 -1.98 4.40
C GLY A 154 4.35 -2.03 4.59
N PHE A 155 4.91 -3.18 4.19
CA PHE A 155 6.34 -3.48 4.27
C PHE A 155 6.98 -3.43 2.87
N SER A 156 8.19 -2.92 2.77
CA SER A 156 8.99 -2.93 1.53
C SER A 156 8.21 -2.31 0.35
N PHE A 157 7.82 -3.11 -0.63
CA PHE A 157 6.92 -2.68 -1.70
C PHE A 157 5.66 -2.01 -1.14
N GLY A 158 5.02 -2.60 -0.12
CA GLY A 158 3.87 -2.04 0.57
C GLY A 158 4.17 -0.72 1.27
N GLY A 159 5.34 -0.60 1.89
CA GLY A 159 5.83 0.65 2.48
C GLY A 159 5.97 1.76 1.45
N GLY A 160 6.54 1.45 0.29
CA GLY A 160 6.60 2.39 -0.83
C GLY A 160 5.21 2.78 -1.37
N GLN A 161 4.20 1.90 -1.29
CA GLN A 161 2.82 2.27 -1.64
C GLN A 161 2.21 3.20 -0.58
N ALA A 162 2.54 3.02 0.71
CA ALA A 162 2.07 3.91 1.78
C ALA A 162 2.54 5.35 1.55
N LEU A 163 3.81 5.55 1.21
CA LEU A 163 4.35 6.89 0.92
C LEU A 163 3.66 7.58 -0.27
N LYS A 164 3.10 6.83 -1.22
CA LYS A 164 2.34 7.42 -2.35
C LYS A 164 1.06 8.11 -1.91
N LEU A 165 0.52 7.79 -0.74
CA LEU A 165 -0.68 8.46 -0.21
C LEU A 165 -0.44 9.94 0.10
N TYR A 166 0.81 10.38 0.26
CA TYR A 166 1.15 11.80 0.36
C TYR A 166 1.11 12.54 -0.99
N SER A 167 1.00 11.82 -2.12
CA SER A 167 0.81 12.46 -3.41
C SER A 167 -0.62 12.95 -3.60
N PRO A 168 -0.85 14.18 -4.12
CA PRO A 168 -2.17 14.71 -4.38
C PRO A 168 -2.98 13.82 -5.34
N ILE A 169 -2.31 13.13 -6.27
CA ILE A 169 -2.94 12.20 -7.22
C ILE A 169 -3.67 11.04 -6.53
N PHE A 170 -3.12 10.53 -5.43
CA PHE A 170 -3.72 9.40 -4.72
C PHE A 170 -4.62 9.85 -3.57
N ALA A 171 -4.28 10.95 -2.91
CA ALA A 171 -5.09 11.52 -1.83
C ALA A 171 -6.49 11.90 -2.33
N SER A 172 -6.59 12.52 -3.51
CA SER A 172 -7.88 12.94 -4.10
C SER A 172 -8.80 11.78 -4.52
N ARG A 173 -8.29 10.55 -4.59
CA ARG A 173 -9.05 9.37 -5.04
C ARG A 173 -9.79 8.65 -3.90
N THR A 174 -9.59 9.04 -2.67
CA THR A 174 -10.30 8.48 -1.52
C THR A 174 -11.51 9.33 -1.17
N LYS A 175 -12.68 8.70 -0.98
CA LYS A 175 -13.92 9.39 -0.58
C LYS A 175 -13.84 9.98 0.82
N SER A 176 -13.03 9.40 1.70
CA SER A 176 -12.72 9.89 3.04
C SER A 176 -11.21 9.80 3.26
N PRO A 177 -10.58 10.69 4.04
CA PRO A 177 -9.15 10.63 4.29
C PRO A 177 -8.76 9.35 5.03
N TRP A 178 -7.51 8.94 4.87
CA TRP A 178 -6.89 7.96 5.75
C TRP A 178 -6.58 8.63 7.09
N LYS A 179 -6.82 7.92 8.19
CA LYS A 179 -6.55 8.46 9.53
C LYS A 179 -5.05 8.57 9.80
N ALA A 180 -4.33 7.46 9.53
CA ALA A 180 -2.88 7.43 9.60
C ALA A 180 -2.31 6.37 8.65
N LEU A 181 -0.99 6.45 8.39
CA LEU A 181 -0.27 5.45 7.60
C LEU A 181 1.06 5.07 8.24
N VAL A 182 1.52 3.82 7.96
CA VAL A 182 2.86 3.36 8.33
C VAL A 182 3.56 2.78 7.11
N ALA A 183 4.73 3.32 6.80
CA ALA A 183 5.62 2.82 5.77
C ALA A 183 6.80 2.08 6.42
N ALA A 184 6.73 0.75 6.52
CA ALA A 184 7.82 -0.07 7.03
C ALA A 184 8.78 -0.42 5.90
N GLU A 185 10.05 -0.07 6.07
CA GLU A 185 11.14 -0.34 5.12
C GLU A 185 10.87 0.12 3.67
N PRO A 186 10.34 1.33 3.44
CA PRO A 186 10.15 1.82 2.09
C PRO A 186 11.50 2.10 1.39
N GLY A 187 11.51 2.03 0.06
CA GLY A 187 12.53 2.71 -0.74
C GLY A 187 12.14 4.18 -0.91
N CYS A 188 13.04 5.10 -0.56
CA CYS A 188 12.80 6.55 -0.61
C CYS A 188 13.57 7.26 -1.73
N ASN A 189 14.36 6.56 -2.51
CA ASN A 189 15.22 7.14 -3.58
C ASN A 189 14.42 7.62 -4.79
N THR A 190 13.22 7.07 -4.99
CA THR A 190 12.30 7.51 -6.04
C THR A 190 10.89 7.54 -5.45
N VAL A 191 10.38 8.72 -5.18
CA VAL A 191 9.10 8.93 -4.49
C VAL A 191 8.24 9.94 -5.23
N GLN A 192 7.00 10.10 -4.79
CA GLN A 192 6.12 11.15 -5.31
C GLN A 192 6.43 12.46 -4.60
N TYR A 193 6.36 13.59 -5.33
CA TYR A 193 6.36 14.91 -4.70
C TYR A 193 5.13 15.01 -3.77
N PRO A 194 5.33 15.34 -2.48
CA PRO A 194 4.24 15.31 -1.51
C PRO A 194 3.38 16.57 -1.58
N ALA A 195 2.11 16.41 -1.22
CA ALA A 195 1.22 17.52 -0.87
C ALA A 195 1.06 17.62 0.65
N LYS A 196 0.64 18.78 1.15
CA LYS A 196 0.19 18.94 2.54
C LYS A 196 -1.12 18.18 2.73
N LEU A 197 -1.15 17.25 3.67
CA LEU A 197 -2.32 16.42 3.99
C LEU A 197 -2.48 16.35 5.52
N THR A 198 -3.66 15.93 5.95
CA THR A 198 -3.97 15.73 7.39
C THR A 198 -3.61 14.33 7.88
N ILE A 199 -3.12 13.45 6.98
CA ILE A 199 -2.78 12.07 7.30
C ILE A 199 -1.54 12.05 8.20
N LYS A 200 -1.65 11.41 9.37
CA LYS A 200 -0.51 11.15 10.25
C LYS A 200 0.34 10.03 9.67
N GLY A 201 1.66 10.12 9.78
CA GLY A 201 2.55 9.13 9.19
C GLY A 201 3.67 8.65 10.09
N LEU A 202 4.07 7.40 9.89
CA LEU A 202 5.26 6.81 10.48
C LEU A 202 6.07 6.11 9.40
N ILE A 203 7.35 6.43 9.31
CA ILE A 203 8.34 5.69 8.52
C ILE A 203 9.18 4.87 9.49
N ILE A 204 9.20 3.55 9.30
CA ILE A 204 10.06 2.63 10.06
C ILE A 204 11.18 2.17 9.13
N LYS A 205 12.44 2.34 9.54
CA LYS A 205 13.59 2.06 8.69
C LYS A 205 14.70 1.35 9.45
N GLY A 206 15.26 0.27 8.88
CA GLY A 206 16.45 -0.37 9.41
C GLY A 206 17.69 0.47 9.14
N GLU A 207 18.57 0.60 10.16
CA GLU A 207 19.81 1.38 10.04
C GLU A 207 20.73 0.85 8.92
N LYS A 208 20.82 -0.48 8.78
CA LYS A 208 21.65 -1.17 7.78
C LYS A 208 20.91 -1.59 6.53
N SER A 209 19.78 -0.95 6.23
CA SER A 209 19.00 -1.27 5.05
C SER A 209 19.77 -0.97 3.75
N HIS A 210 19.75 -1.92 2.81
CA HIS A 210 20.31 -1.68 1.47
C HIS A 210 19.47 -0.72 0.60
N TYR A 211 18.28 -0.33 1.04
CA TYR A 211 17.56 0.86 0.57
C TYR A 211 17.90 2.03 1.49
N TYR A 212 19.06 2.58 1.38
CA TYR A 212 19.77 3.45 2.30
C TYR A 212 18.88 4.43 3.07
N LEU A 213 19.12 4.47 4.38
CA LEU A 213 18.44 5.34 5.33
C LEU A 213 18.48 6.84 4.96
N PRO A 214 19.60 7.44 4.48
CA PRO A 214 19.66 8.87 4.17
C PRO A 214 18.60 9.34 3.17
N ALA A 215 18.21 8.52 2.20
CA ALA A 215 17.13 8.86 1.27
C ALA A 215 15.78 9.02 1.99
N CYS A 216 15.51 8.17 2.98
CA CYS A 216 14.28 8.28 3.78
C CYS A 216 14.34 9.46 4.76
N ILE A 217 15.50 9.78 5.32
CA ILE A 217 15.69 11.00 6.14
C ILE A 217 15.41 12.24 5.29
N TYR A 218 15.93 12.28 4.05
CA TYR A 218 15.66 13.40 3.15
C TYR A 218 14.17 13.53 2.83
N TYR A 219 13.51 12.41 2.46
CA TYR A 219 12.08 12.46 2.14
C TYR A 219 11.21 12.80 3.35
N HIS A 220 11.56 12.33 4.54
CA HIS A 220 10.91 12.71 5.79
C HIS A 220 10.99 14.22 6.03
N LYS A 221 12.18 14.82 5.89
CA LYS A 221 12.35 16.29 6.00
C LYS A 221 11.51 17.04 4.95
N LEU A 222 11.42 16.52 3.71
CA LEU A 222 10.58 17.11 2.68
C LEU A 222 9.08 17.02 3.03
N LEU A 223 8.62 15.91 3.57
CA LEU A 223 7.24 15.74 4.07
C LEU A 223 6.91 16.76 5.15
N GLN A 224 7.81 16.94 6.12
CA GLN A 224 7.66 17.95 7.19
C GLN A 224 7.70 19.37 6.63
N LYS A 225 8.59 19.67 5.70
CA LYS A 225 8.69 20.99 5.04
C LYS A 225 7.40 21.39 4.34
N VAL A 226 6.68 20.46 3.72
CA VAL A 226 5.37 20.73 3.11
C VAL A 226 4.21 20.70 4.11
N GLY A 227 4.50 20.52 5.42
CA GLY A 227 3.53 20.62 6.52
C GLY A 227 2.82 19.32 6.86
N ASN A 228 3.37 18.16 6.52
CA ASN A 228 2.85 16.86 6.95
C ASN A 228 3.39 16.48 8.34
N ASP A 229 2.55 15.84 9.14
CA ASP A 229 2.90 15.28 10.45
C ASP A 229 3.36 13.82 10.26
N VAL A 230 4.68 13.65 10.17
CA VAL A 230 5.32 12.35 9.91
C VAL A 230 6.47 12.14 10.88
N GLU A 231 6.48 10.97 11.50
CA GLU A 231 7.56 10.47 12.35
C GLU A 231 8.49 9.56 11.53
N LEU A 232 9.78 9.54 11.86
CA LEU A 232 10.76 8.58 11.34
C LEU A 232 11.40 7.86 12.51
N VAL A 233 11.26 6.54 12.55
CA VAL A 233 11.91 5.67 13.54
C VAL A 233 12.92 4.78 12.83
N THR A 234 14.15 4.77 13.34
CA THR A 234 15.23 3.89 12.86
C THR A 234 15.44 2.75 13.82
N ILE A 235 15.38 1.51 13.30
CA ILE A 235 15.69 0.31 14.08
C ILE A 235 17.19 0.03 13.92
N PRO A 236 18.00 0.07 15.01
CA PRO A 236 19.42 -0.06 14.92
C PRO A 236 19.86 -1.48 14.53
N LYS A 237 21.00 -1.60 13.86
CA LYS A 237 21.70 -2.85 13.49
C LYS A 237 20.93 -3.81 12.57
N VAL A 238 19.78 -3.43 12.00
CA VAL A 238 19.00 -4.30 11.11
C VAL A 238 19.02 -3.83 9.69
N ASN A 239 18.93 -4.80 8.79
CA ASN A 239 18.81 -4.64 7.36
C ASN A 239 17.31 -4.62 6.96
N HIS A 240 17.04 -4.33 5.71
CA HIS A 240 15.71 -4.39 5.09
C HIS A 240 14.95 -5.71 5.37
N PHE A 241 15.67 -6.81 5.52
CA PHE A 241 15.09 -8.16 5.65
C PHE A 241 14.92 -8.64 7.08
N PHE A 242 14.83 -7.76 8.05
CA PHE A 242 14.52 -8.17 9.42
C PHE A 242 13.21 -8.98 9.52
N SER A 243 12.33 -8.89 8.52
CA SER A 243 11.10 -9.68 8.44
C SER A 243 11.26 -11.03 7.73
N LEU A 244 12.40 -11.31 7.08
CA LEU A 244 12.63 -12.51 6.28
C LEU A 244 13.61 -13.49 6.91
N ASN A 245 13.48 -14.76 6.53
CA ASN A 245 14.41 -15.82 6.89
C ASN A 245 15.42 -16.02 5.75
N GLY A 246 16.65 -15.57 5.95
CA GLY A 246 17.76 -15.87 5.06
C GLY A 246 18.26 -14.70 4.24
N THR A 247 19.29 -14.99 3.45
CA THR A 247 19.91 -14.06 2.51
C THR A 247 19.04 -13.94 1.28
N ILE A 248 18.69 -12.72 0.90
CA ILE A 248 18.18 -12.49 -0.43
C ILE A 248 19.37 -12.33 -1.34
N GLY A 249 19.43 -13.15 -2.39
CA GLY A 249 20.47 -13.02 -3.41
C GLY A 249 20.52 -11.62 -4.03
N THR A 250 21.57 -11.36 -4.78
CA THR A 250 21.76 -10.10 -5.50
C THR A 250 20.51 -9.70 -6.25
N GLY A 251 19.95 -8.57 -5.91
CA GLY A 251 18.75 -8.02 -6.55
C GLY A 251 18.92 -6.54 -6.84
N ALA A 252 18.16 -6.03 -7.81
CA ALA A 252 18.12 -4.59 -8.03
C ALA A 252 17.60 -3.89 -6.79
N ALA A 253 18.39 -3.02 -6.21
CA ALA A 253 18.00 -2.15 -5.11
C ALA A 253 18.01 -0.69 -5.59
N VAL A 254 17.04 0.09 -5.12
CA VAL A 254 16.98 1.52 -5.41
C VAL A 254 17.72 2.22 -4.27
N ASN A 255 19.03 2.23 -4.32
CA ASN A 255 19.92 2.82 -3.30
C ASN A 255 20.94 3.81 -3.85
N GLY A 256 21.07 3.98 -5.15
CA GLY A 256 21.69 5.17 -5.74
C GLY A 256 20.84 6.42 -5.49
N CYS A 257 21.33 7.58 -5.82
CA CYS A 257 20.66 8.88 -5.61
C CYS A 257 20.27 9.16 -4.15
N THR A 258 21.01 8.62 -3.20
CA THR A 258 20.66 8.64 -1.77
C THR A 258 20.58 10.05 -1.20
N HIS A 259 21.45 10.97 -1.67
CA HIS A 259 21.52 12.36 -1.23
C HIS A 259 20.81 13.34 -2.17
N ASN A 260 20.34 12.85 -3.33
CA ASN A 260 19.60 13.63 -4.32
C ASN A 260 18.49 12.76 -4.91
N ILE A 261 17.46 12.49 -4.11
CA ILE A 261 16.36 11.58 -4.45
C ILE A 261 15.57 12.08 -5.66
N ALA A 262 15.02 11.16 -6.43
CA ALA A 262 14.17 11.48 -7.57
C ALA A 262 12.69 11.64 -7.14
N LEU A 263 12.12 12.77 -7.51
CA LEU A 263 10.74 13.15 -7.19
C LEU A 263 9.89 13.12 -8.46
N ARG A 264 8.76 12.42 -8.40
CA ARG A 264 7.76 12.45 -9.46
C ARG A 264 6.67 13.43 -9.12
N TYR A 265 6.45 14.40 -10.00
CA TYR A 265 5.44 15.44 -9.86
C TYR A 265 4.07 15.00 -10.37
N PRO A 266 2.97 15.72 -10.00
CA PRO A 266 1.61 15.40 -10.44
C PRO A 266 1.38 15.45 -11.95
N ASP A 267 2.10 16.30 -12.66
CA ASP A 267 2.10 16.42 -14.12
C ASP A 267 2.82 15.26 -14.83
N GLY A 268 3.44 14.36 -14.06
CA GLY A 268 4.18 13.21 -14.57
C GLY A 268 5.66 13.45 -14.78
N SER A 269 6.13 14.70 -14.66
CA SER A 269 7.55 15.05 -14.75
C SER A 269 8.37 14.49 -13.59
N PHE A 270 9.68 14.43 -13.77
CA PHE A 270 10.63 14.01 -12.75
C PHE A 270 11.69 15.08 -12.56
N LYS A 271 12.03 15.34 -11.30
CA LYS A 271 13.20 16.16 -10.92
C LYS A 271 13.94 15.48 -9.78
N PHE A 272 15.24 15.69 -9.72
CA PHE A 272 15.97 15.40 -8.49
C PHE A 272 15.62 16.42 -7.39
N ALA A 273 15.98 16.09 -6.18
CA ALA A 273 15.65 16.91 -5.01
C ALA A 273 16.28 18.33 -5.05
N ASP A 274 17.40 18.50 -5.77
CA ASP A 274 18.04 19.79 -6.06
C ASP A 274 17.31 20.61 -7.12
N GLY A 275 16.22 20.11 -7.69
CA GLY A 275 15.44 20.75 -8.74
C GLY A 275 15.85 20.39 -10.17
N THR A 276 16.97 19.70 -10.36
CA THR A 276 17.45 19.28 -11.69
C THR A 276 16.42 18.39 -12.39
N PRO A 277 15.93 18.74 -13.59
CA PRO A 277 15.05 17.88 -14.37
C PRO A 277 15.71 16.55 -14.69
N THR A 278 14.93 15.47 -14.72
CA THR A 278 15.43 14.14 -15.03
C THR A 278 14.36 13.30 -15.74
N THR A 279 14.76 12.15 -16.24
CA THR A 279 13.88 11.20 -16.92
C THR A 279 13.83 9.87 -16.16
N ARG A 280 12.82 9.05 -16.48
CA ARG A 280 12.73 7.71 -15.92
C ARG A 280 13.95 6.84 -16.26
N GLN A 281 14.52 7.01 -17.46
CA GLN A 281 15.71 6.29 -17.91
C GLN A 281 16.94 6.68 -17.08
N GLU A 282 17.15 7.97 -16.85
CA GLU A 282 18.25 8.46 -16.01
C GLU A 282 18.11 8.00 -14.56
N ILE A 283 16.90 8.03 -14.00
CA ILE A 283 16.63 7.51 -12.66
C ILE A 283 17.01 6.02 -12.57
N ILE A 284 16.61 5.22 -13.58
CA ILE A 284 16.98 3.79 -13.62
C ILE A 284 18.51 3.64 -13.67
N LYS A 285 19.19 4.44 -14.47
CA LYS A 285 20.66 4.38 -14.61
C LYS A 285 21.38 4.82 -13.35
N LYS A 286 20.94 5.91 -12.71
CA LYS A 286 21.66 6.55 -11.58
C LYS A 286 21.24 6.02 -10.21
N CYS A 287 19.97 5.62 -10.03
CA CYS A 287 19.41 5.32 -8.71
C CYS A 287 19.22 3.84 -8.43
N ILE A 288 19.29 2.98 -9.46
CA ILE A 288 19.20 1.53 -9.28
C ILE A 288 20.59 0.93 -9.27
N THR A 289 20.91 0.23 -8.20
CA THR A 289 22.17 -0.51 -8.04
C THR A 289 21.88 -1.98 -7.76
N ASN A 290 22.91 -2.82 -7.78
CA ASN A 290 22.82 -4.22 -7.39
C ASN A 290 23.48 -4.38 -6.02
N GLU A 291 22.68 -4.65 -5.01
CA GLU A 291 23.15 -4.94 -3.66
C GLU A 291 22.40 -6.10 -3.05
N SER A 292 23.07 -6.85 -2.21
CA SER A 292 22.51 -7.92 -1.42
C SER A 292 22.11 -7.42 -0.05
N GLY A 293 20.93 -7.82 0.42
CA GLY A 293 20.54 -7.63 1.82
C GLY A 293 20.84 -8.90 2.61
N VAL A 294 21.51 -8.72 3.74
CA VAL A 294 21.75 -9.79 4.70
C VAL A 294 21.23 -9.34 6.04
N GLY A 295 20.62 -10.22 6.76
CA GLY A 295 20.31 -9.96 8.15
C GLY A 295 18.86 -10.16 8.50
N LYS A 296 18.71 -10.57 9.74
CA LYS A 296 17.47 -10.96 10.27
C LYS A 296 17.51 -11.11 11.78
N THR A 297 16.59 -10.47 12.38
CA THR A 297 16.34 -10.63 13.82
C THR A 297 14.84 -10.60 14.03
N ARG A 298 14.26 -11.74 14.46
CA ARG A 298 12.79 -11.84 14.63
C ARG A 298 12.24 -10.93 15.70
N GLU A 299 13.00 -10.70 16.76
CA GLU A 299 12.69 -9.72 17.80
C GLU A 299 12.55 -8.31 17.22
N LYS A 300 13.35 -7.97 16.21
CA LYS A 300 13.26 -6.69 15.53
C LYS A 300 12.03 -6.58 14.61
N LEU A 301 11.54 -7.71 14.14
CA LEU A 301 10.25 -7.75 13.46
C LEU A 301 9.11 -7.45 14.45
N ASP A 302 9.14 -8.01 15.64
CA ASP A 302 8.12 -7.74 16.66
C ASP A 302 8.17 -6.28 17.12
N GLU A 303 9.37 -5.70 17.27
CA GLU A 303 9.54 -4.27 17.52
C GLU A 303 8.86 -3.41 16.43
N ALA A 304 9.06 -3.73 15.15
CA ALA A 304 8.42 -3.00 14.06
C ALA A 304 6.89 -3.16 14.01
N VAL A 305 6.39 -4.35 14.40
CA VAL A 305 4.96 -4.60 14.56
C VAL A 305 4.39 -3.75 15.69
N ASP A 306 5.09 -3.68 16.83
CA ASP A 306 4.69 -2.91 17.98
C ASP A 306 4.68 -1.40 17.70
N LEU A 307 5.72 -0.89 17.05
CA LEU A 307 5.77 0.49 16.58
C LEU A 307 4.55 0.82 15.69
N THR A 308 4.21 -0.08 14.77
CA THR A 308 3.06 0.09 13.86
C THR A 308 1.75 0.16 14.63
N ILE A 309 1.48 -0.79 15.50
CA ILE A 309 0.21 -0.88 16.25
C ILE A 309 0.10 0.27 17.26
N ASN A 310 1.18 0.59 17.99
CA ASN A 310 1.20 1.68 18.95
C ASN A 310 0.97 3.04 18.27
N PHE A 311 1.55 3.24 17.08
CA PHE A 311 1.30 4.44 16.29
C PHE A 311 -0.18 4.56 15.89
N PHE A 312 -0.81 3.47 15.45
CA PHE A 312 -2.23 3.48 15.13
C PHE A 312 -3.09 3.71 16.38
N ASN A 313 -2.79 3.08 17.52
CA ASN A 313 -3.49 3.30 18.78
C ASN A 313 -3.45 4.78 19.21
N LYS A 314 -2.28 5.43 19.09
CA LYS A 314 -2.09 6.87 19.36
C LYS A 314 -3.07 7.73 18.53
N HIS A 315 -3.40 7.31 17.32
CA HIS A 315 -4.24 8.06 16.38
C HIS A 315 -5.65 7.48 16.18
N ASN A 316 -6.06 6.49 16.96
CA ASN A 316 -7.37 5.80 16.81
C ASN A 316 -8.55 6.54 17.49
N ARG A 317 -8.29 7.67 18.09
CA ARG A 317 -9.30 8.49 18.78
C ARG A 317 -10.14 9.33 17.80
#